data_a38ed39c564f0b701c222ed204573860
#
_entry.id   a38ed39c564f0b701c222ed204573860
#
_cell.length_a   1.000
_cell.length_b   1.000
_cell.length_c   1.000
_cell.angle_alpha   90.00
_cell.angle_beta   90.00
_cell.angle_gamma   90.00
#
_symmetry.space_group_name_H-M   'P 1'
#
loop_
_entity.id
_entity.type
_entity.pdbx_description
1 polymer ?
#
loop_
_entity_poly.entity_id
_entity_poly.type
_entity_poly.pdbx_seq_one_letter_code
_entity_poly.pdbx_strand_id
1 'polypeptide(L)'
;MKFDKNILDNIVKFENIIGYKFKNKEYNFNERLEFLGDSVLSIVISDYLFKIETELPEGELTKLRANIVCEESLSEASISINMGQYMLLGKGEEATGGRKRISILADAFEAVIAAIYLDGGFEEASKFILTYMKDIITNSRRGKIFRDYKTHLQEVLQSKGEVNIWYKLIDEKGPDHNKKFVMQVGMDNKILGFGEGKSKKEAEQVAARKALDNII
;
A
#
# COMPACT_ATOMS: atom_id res chain seq x y z
N MET A 1 -3.31 -4.88 21.77
CA MET A 1 -3.24 -6.23 21.20
C MET A 1 -1.93 -6.84 21.70
N LYS A 2 -1.96 -7.92 22.49
CA LYS A 2 -0.71 -8.58 22.93
C LYS A 2 -0.19 -9.40 21.76
N PHE A 3 1.03 -9.17 21.34
CA PHE A 3 1.73 -10.03 20.40
C PHE A 3 1.80 -11.45 20.94
N ASP A 4 1.47 -12.41 20.11
CA ASP A 4 1.74 -13.81 20.40
C ASP A 4 3.27 -13.96 20.45
N LYS A 5 3.77 -14.44 21.59
CA LYS A 5 5.20 -14.65 21.82
C LYS A 5 5.83 -15.56 20.74
N ASN A 6 5.03 -16.47 20.17
CA ASN A 6 5.45 -17.33 19.08
C ASN A 6 5.76 -16.57 17.78
N ILE A 7 5.13 -15.42 17.54
CA ILE A 7 5.44 -14.58 16.36
C ILE A 7 6.76 -13.85 16.55
N LEU A 8 7.02 -13.33 17.76
CA LEU A 8 8.32 -12.74 18.12
C LEU A 8 9.43 -13.77 18.09
N ASP A 9 9.19 -14.99 18.59
CA ASP A 9 10.16 -16.09 18.54
C ASP A 9 10.41 -16.55 17.09
N ASN A 10 9.43 -16.45 16.20
CA ASN A 10 9.60 -16.69 14.78
C ASN A 10 10.38 -15.55 14.10
N ILE A 11 10.14 -14.29 14.44
CA ILE A 11 10.93 -13.15 13.96
C ILE A 11 12.38 -13.23 14.47
N VAL A 12 12.61 -13.65 15.70
CA VAL A 12 13.96 -13.86 16.27
C VAL A 12 14.66 -15.06 15.63
N LYS A 13 13.97 -16.15 15.34
CA LYS A 13 14.49 -17.23 14.47
C LYS A 13 14.88 -16.72 13.10
N PHE A 14 14.18 -15.75 12.61
CA PHE A 14 14.37 -15.03 11.40
C PHE A 14 15.69 -14.25 11.33
N GLU A 15 16.04 -13.49 12.37
CA GLU A 15 17.38 -12.88 12.50
C GLU A 15 18.49 -13.96 12.40
N ASN A 16 18.26 -15.14 12.96
CA ASN A 16 19.18 -16.25 12.89
C ASN A 16 19.26 -16.89 11.49
N ILE A 17 18.15 -16.94 10.74
CA ILE A 17 18.13 -17.50 9.38
C ILE A 17 18.75 -16.52 8.39
N ILE A 18 18.44 -15.24 8.45
CA ILE A 18 19.08 -14.19 7.64
C ILE A 18 20.57 -14.11 7.99
N GLY A 19 20.93 -14.05 9.27
CA GLY A 19 22.31 -14.02 9.72
C GLY A 19 23.11 -15.28 9.36
N TYR A 20 22.48 -16.45 9.36
CA TYR A 20 23.13 -17.72 9.08
C TYR A 20 23.36 -17.97 7.56
N LYS A 21 22.41 -17.65 6.68
CA LYS A 21 22.56 -17.81 5.22
C LYS A 21 23.39 -16.71 4.57
N PHE A 22 23.47 -15.53 5.16
CA PHE A 22 24.20 -14.40 4.57
C PHE A 22 25.57 -14.13 5.22
N LYS A 23 25.92 -14.74 6.35
CA LYS A 23 27.26 -14.62 6.97
C LYS A 23 28.44 -15.07 6.07
N ASN A 24 28.16 -15.86 5.05
CA ASN A 24 29.20 -16.35 4.11
C ASN A 24 29.23 -15.59 2.77
N LYS A 25 28.44 -14.54 2.58
CA LYS A 25 28.51 -13.64 1.44
C LYS A 25 28.26 -12.21 1.95
N GLU A 26 29.13 -11.31 1.57
CA GLU A 26 29.17 -9.87 1.97
C GLU A 26 27.93 -9.03 1.59
N TYR A 27 26.73 -9.60 1.58
CA TYR A 27 25.51 -8.88 1.25
C TYR A 27 24.66 -8.70 2.50
N ASN A 28 24.77 -7.52 3.10
CA ASN A 28 24.03 -7.08 4.28
C ASN A 28 22.66 -6.44 3.94
N PHE A 29 22.03 -6.78 2.81
CA PHE A 29 20.81 -6.11 2.34
C PHE A 29 19.68 -7.10 2.13
N ASN A 30 18.44 -6.67 2.39
CA ASN A 30 17.22 -7.48 2.26
C ASN A 30 16.62 -7.50 0.84
N GLU A 31 17.19 -6.78 -0.13
CA GLU A 31 16.67 -6.60 -1.50
C GLU A 31 16.29 -7.93 -2.20
N ARG A 32 17.08 -8.99 -2.01
CA ARG A 32 16.75 -10.30 -2.61
C ARG A 32 15.57 -10.99 -1.93
N LEU A 33 15.37 -10.74 -0.65
CA LEU A 33 14.20 -11.25 0.08
C LEU A 33 12.97 -10.41 -0.28
N GLU A 34 13.10 -9.09 -0.37
CA GLU A 34 12.08 -8.17 -0.86
C GLU A 34 11.58 -8.63 -2.23
N PHE A 35 12.46 -8.83 -3.21
CA PHE A 35 12.11 -9.34 -4.54
C PHE A 35 11.29 -10.64 -4.50
N LEU A 36 11.68 -11.60 -3.66
CA LEU A 36 10.94 -12.85 -3.49
C LEU A 36 9.62 -12.64 -2.76
N GLY A 37 9.63 -11.77 -1.75
CA GLY A 37 8.47 -11.45 -0.92
C GLY A 37 7.36 -10.77 -1.70
N ASP A 38 7.67 -9.81 -2.56
CA ASP A 38 6.72 -9.21 -3.50
C ASP A 38 6.01 -10.27 -4.34
N SER A 39 6.77 -11.22 -4.90
CA SER A 39 6.19 -12.29 -5.71
C SER A 39 5.25 -13.20 -4.90
N VAL A 40 5.64 -13.58 -3.67
CA VAL A 40 4.81 -14.39 -2.77
C VAL A 40 3.58 -13.62 -2.33
N LEU A 41 3.72 -12.35 -1.96
CA LEU A 41 2.62 -11.46 -1.60
C LEU A 41 1.61 -11.34 -2.75
N SER A 42 2.12 -11.08 -3.96
CA SER A 42 1.28 -10.90 -5.15
C SER A 42 0.46 -12.15 -5.46
N ILE A 43 1.04 -13.36 -5.34
CA ILE A 43 0.28 -14.60 -5.60
C ILE A 43 -0.72 -14.89 -4.49
N VAL A 44 -0.40 -14.66 -3.21
CA VAL A 44 -1.32 -14.87 -2.09
C VAL A 44 -2.53 -13.95 -2.21
N ILE A 45 -2.32 -12.65 -2.46
CA ILE A 45 -3.42 -11.70 -2.62
C ILE A 45 -4.24 -12.00 -3.87
N SER A 46 -3.60 -12.40 -4.99
CA SER A 46 -4.32 -12.79 -6.20
C SER A 46 -5.21 -14.02 -5.97
N ASP A 47 -4.69 -15.07 -5.34
CA ASP A 47 -5.44 -16.28 -5.00
C ASP A 47 -6.62 -15.97 -4.08
N TYR A 48 -6.38 -15.15 -3.06
CA TYR A 48 -7.43 -14.73 -2.14
C TYR A 48 -8.53 -13.94 -2.84
N LEU A 49 -8.18 -12.91 -3.63
CA LEU A 49 -9.15 -12.09 -4.35
C LEU A 49 -9.93 -12.90 -5.38
N PHE A 50 -9.27 -13.79 -6.13
CA PHE A 50 -9.90 -14.66 -7.10
C PHE A 50 -11.00 -15.53 -6.47
N LYS A 51 -10.76 -16.02 -5.25
CA LYS A 51 -11.71 -16.87 -4.53
C LYS A 51 -12.90 -16.11 -3.96
N ILE A 52 -12.74 -14.86 -3.56
CA ILE A 52 -13.80 -14.12 -2.85
C ILE A 52 -14.53 -13.09 -3.71
N GLU A 53 -13.95 -12.65 -4.83
CA GLU A 53 -14.51 -11.64 -5.73
C GLU A 53 -14.90 -12.28 -7.07
N THR A 54 -15.86 -13.21 -7.03
CA THR A 54 -16.24 -14.04 -8.19
C THR A 54 -16.85 -13.25 -9.35
N GLU A 55 -17.41 -12.06 -9.09
CA GLU A 55 -18.09 -11.24 -10.09
C GLU A 55 -17.19 -10.13 -10.67
N LEU A 56 -15.99 -9.89 -10.10
CA LEU A 56 -15.13 -8.84 -10.59
C LEU A 56 -14.37 -9.27 -11.86
N PRO A 57 -14.35 -8.43 -12.91
CA PRO A 57 -13.53 -8.68 -14.09
C PRO A 57 -12.03 -8.55 -13.76
N GLU A 58 -11.17 -9.13 -14.61
CA GLU A 58 -9.72 -9.16 -14.44
C GLU A 58 -9.12 -7.77 -14.15
N GLY A 59 -9.52 -6.74 -14.89
CA GLY A 59 -9.01 -5.39 -14.71
C GLY A 59 -9.31 -4.82 -13.31
N GLU A 60 -10.47 -5.12 -12.73
CA GLU A 60 -10.82 -4.69 -11.37
C GLU A 60 -10.06 -5.51 -10.31
N LEU A 61 -9.87 -6.81 -10.52
CA LEU A 61 -9.04 -7.64 -9.66
C LEU A 61 -7.59 -7.15 -9.64
N THR A 62 -7.04 -6.77 -10.79
CA THR A 62 -5.69 -6.23 -10.92
C THR A 62 -5.55 -4.88 -10.20
N LYS A 63 -6.51 -3.97 -10.36
CA LYS A 63 -6.53 -2.69 -9.63
C LYS A 63 -6.65 -2.90 -8.12
N LEU A 64 -7.53 -3.81 -7.69
CA LEU A 64 -7.73 -4.11 -6.28
C LEU A 64 -6.47 -4.70 -5.65
N ARG A 65 -5.81 -5.65 -6.33
CA ARG A 65 -4.53 -6.18 -5.90
C ARG A 65 -3.48 -5.06 -5.78
N ALA A 66 -3.30 -4.24 -6.81
CA ALA A 66 -2.34 -3.14 -6.78
C ALA A 66 -2.56 -2.18 -5.58
N ASN A 67 -3.81 -1.90 -5.24
CA ASN A 67 -4.13 -1.07 -4.06
C ASN A 67 -3.78 -1.77 -2.73
N ILE A 68 -3.88 -3.10 -2.67
CA ILE A 68 -3.58 -3.87 -1.45
C ILE A 68 -2.07 -4.01 -1.25
N VAL A 69 -1.31 -4.22 -2.33
CA VAL A 69 0.14 -4.49 -2.26
C VAL A 69 1.01 -3.25 -2.50
N CYS A 70 0.44 -2.04 -2.45
CA CYS A 70 1.21 -0.81 -2.61
C CYS A 70 2.07 -0.51 -1.37
N GLU A 71 3.10 0.28 -1.57
CA GLU A 71 4.07 0.68 -0.54
C GLU A 71 3.42 1.23 0.72
N GLU A 72 2.39 2.09 0.58
CA GLU A 72 1.64 2.66 1.69
C GLU A 72 0.93 1.58 2.53
N SER A 73 0.30 0.62 1.86
CA SER A 73 -0.40 -0.49 2.52
C SER A 73 0.57 -1.40 3.27
N LEU A 74 1.71 -1.73 2.67
CA LEU A 74 2.73 -2.56 3.31
C LEU A 74 3.37 -1.85 4.50
N SER A 75 3.61 -0.55 4.39
CA SER A 75 4.11 0.25 5.51
C SER A 75 3.11 0.31 6.66
N GLU A 76 1.79 0.41 6.39
CA GLU A 76 0.73 0.35 7.40
C GLU A 76 0.75 -1.00 8.13
N ALA A 77 0.86 -2.11 7.40
CA ALA A 77 1.00 -3.44 7.97
C ALA A 77 2.26 -3.55 8.87
N SER A 78 3.40 -3.04 8.39
CA SER A 78 4.66 -2.97 9.15
C SER A 78 4.54 -2.18 10.45
N ILE A 79 3.87 -1.03 10.40
CA ILE A 79 3.61 -0.18 11.57
C ILE A 79 2.72 -0.90 12.57
N SER A 80 1.70 -1.62 12.10
CA SER A 80 0.76 -2.34 12.97
C SER A 80 1.44 -3.39 13.85
N ILE A 81 2.56 -3.94 13.37
CA ILE A 81 3.37 -4.94 14.09
C ILE A 81 4.66 -4.35 14.70
N ASN A 82 4.80 -3.03 14.69
CA ASN A 82 5.99 -2.31 15.19
C ASN A 82 7.32 -2.77 14.56
N MET A 83 7.29 -3.18 13.30
CA MET A 83 8.46 -3.76 12.61
C MET A 83 9.68 -2.86 12.64
N GLY A 84 9.50 -1.54 12.52
CA GLY A 84 10.59 -0.56 12.56
C GLY A 84 11.48 -0.64 13.80
N GLN A 85 10.98 -1.16 14.94
CA GLN A 85 11.78 -1.32 16.18
C GLN A 85 12.79 -2.47 16.09
N TYR A 86 12.53 -3.45 15.23
CA TYR A 86 13.34 -4.68 15.10
C TYR A 86 14.31 -4.62 13.92
N MET A 87 14.26 -3.54 13.13
CA MET A 87 15.11 -3.38 11.94
C MET A 87 16.54 -2.97 12.35
N LEU A 88 17.51 -3.59 11.71
CA LEU A 88 18.92 -3.18 11.77
C LEU A 88 19.19 -2.22 10.61
N LEU A 89 19.40 -0.95 10.92
CA LEU A 89 19.66 0.10 9.94
C LEU A 89 21.12 0.54 9.96
N GLY A 90 21.63 0.96 8.80
CA GLY A 90 22.89 1.66 8.71
C GLY A 90 22.83 3.03 9.44
N LYS A 91 23.99 3.53 9.91
CA LYS A 91 24.06 4.79 10.67
C LYS A 91 23.40 5.98 9.94
N GLY A 92 23.54 6.05 8.62
CA GLY A 92 22.94 7.10 7.81
C GLY A 92 21.41 7.04 7.81
N GLU A 93 20.84 5.85 7.57
CA GLU A 93 19.40 5.63 7.59
C GLU A 93 18.80 5.86 8.97
N GLU A 94 19.48 5.39 10.03
CA GLU A 94 19.04 5.63 11.40
C GLU A 94 18.98 7.14 11.71
N ALA A 95 20.00 7.90 11.33
CA ALA A 95 20.09 9.34 11.58
C ALA A 95 19.02 10.15 10.82
N THR A 96 18.53 9.63 9.68
CA THR A 96 17.49 10.28 8.85
C THR A 96 16.07 9.77 9.12
N GLY A 97 15.88 8.98 10.16
CA GLY A 97 14.56 8.47 10.55
C GLY A 97 14.07 7.27 9.73
N GLY A 98 14.99 6.48 9.16
CA GLY A 98 14.69 5.33 8.31
C GLY A 98 13.71 4.32 8.91
N ARG A 99 13.68 4.16 10.26
CA ARG A 99 12.71 3.28 10.95
C ARG A 99 11.24 3.62 10.73
N LYS A 100 10.95 4.83 10.26
CA LYS A 100 9.59 5.33 10.00
C LYS A 100 9.38 5.65 8.51
N ARG A 101 10.39 5.40 7.67
CA ARG A 101 10.30 5.66 6.25
C ARG A 101 9.42 4.60 5.59
N ILE A 102 8.42 5.05 4.84
CA ILE A 102 7.41 4.20 4.21
C ILE A 102 8.05 3.11 3.36
N SER A 103 8.96 3.47 2.43
CA SER A 103 9.64 2.51 1.57
C SER A 103 10.41 1.44 2.35
N ILE A 104 11.21 1.85 3.34
CA ILE A 104 12.00 0.90 4.14
C ILE A 104 11.10 -0.05 4.94
N LEU A 105 9.95 0.42 5.42
CA LEU A 105 8.98 -0.42 6.14
C LEU A 105 8.27 -1.39 5.20
N ALA A 106 7.96 -0.97 3.97
CA ALA A 106 7.36 -1.82 2.95
C ALA A 106 8.33 -2.93 2.51
N ASP A 107 9.56 -2.57 2.13
CA ASP A 107 10.62 -3.50 1.73
C ASP A 107 10.92 -4.54 2.83
N ALA A 108 10.91 -4.08 4.09
CA ALA A 108 11.10 -4.98 5.24
C ALA A 108 9.94 -5.96 5.40
N PHE A 109 8.70 -5.53 5.15
CA PHE A 109 7.53 -6.41 5.23
C PHE A 109 7.59 -7.51 4.18
N GLU A 110 7.96 -7.17 2.95
CA GLU A 110 8.16 -8.14 1.87
C GLU A 110 9.31 -9.10 2.20
N ALA A 111 10.44 -8.58 2.70
CA ALA A 111 11.54 -9.43 3.11
C ALA A 111 11.14 -10.45 4.20
N VAL A 112 10.28 -10.05 5.14
CA VAL A 112 9.72 -10.93 6.17
C VAL A 112 8.82 -11.99 5.54
N ILE A 113 7.96 -11.65 4.58
CA ILE A 113 7.14 -12.61 3.85
C ILE A 113 8.01 -13.67 3.17
N ALA A 114 9.05 -13.24 2.46
CA ALA A 114 9.95 -14.16 1.77
C ALA A 114 10.59 -15.15 2.70
N ALA A 115 10.97 -14.70 3.81
CA ALA A 115 11.68 -15.52 4.72
C ALA A 115 10.73 -16.49 5.47
N ILE A 116 9.50 -16.09 5.84
CA ILE A 116 8.47 -17.03 6.30
C ILE A 116 8.21 -18.09 5.23
N TYR A 117 8.15 -17.67 3.96
CA TYR A 117 8.00 -18.57 2.83
C TYR A 117 9.14 -19.58 2.72
N LEU A 118 10.39 -19.14 2.88
CA LEU A 118 11.56 -20.02 2.79
C LEU A 118 11.68 -21.00 3.97
N ASP A 119 11.17 -20.64 5.13
CA ASP A 119 11.22 -21.47 6.35
C ASP A 119 9.99 -22.39 6.46
N GLY A 120 8.80 -21.86 6.29
CA GLY A 120 7.51 -22.51 6.54
C GLY A 120 6.68 -22.83 5.30
N GLY A 121 7.13 -22.40 4.12
CA GLY A 121 6.40 -22.63 2.87
C GLY A 121 5.26 -21.64 2.62
N PHE A 122 4.52 -21.90 1.54
CA PHE A 122 3.48 -21.01 1.04
C PHE A 122 2.31 -20.81 2.02
N GLU A 123 1.92 -21.85 2.73
CA GLU A 123 0.77 -21.80 3.64
C GLU A 123 1.04 -20.89 4.85
N GLU A 124 2.23 -20.96 5.44
CA GLU A 124 2.59 -20.09 6.56
C GLU A 124 2.75 -18.63 6.12
N ALA A 125 3.34 -18.39 4.94
CA ALA A 125 3.40 -17.05 4.35
C ALA A 125 1.99 -16.49 4.07
N SER A 126 1.10 -17.29 3.49
CA SER A 126 -0.31 -16.93 3.26
C SER A 126 -1.02 -16.55 4.56
N LYS A 127 -0.86 -17.35 5.59
CA LYS A 127 -1.46 -17.11 6.90
C LYS A 127 -0.95 -15.80 7.52
N PHE A 128 0.34 -15.53 7.43
CA PHE A 128 0.93 -14.28 7.88
C PHE A 128 0.33 -13.08 7.12
N ILE A 129 0.37 -13.10 5.79
CA ILE A 129 -0.14 -12.03 4.94
C ILE A 129 -1.63 -11.75 5.25
N LEU A 130 -2.47 -12.77 5.19
CA LEU A 130 -3.90 -12.61 5.38
C LEU A 130 -4.27 -12.20 6.82
N THR A 131 -3.43 -12.49 7.80
CA THR A 131 -3.64 -12.05 9.19
C THR A 131 -3.34 -10.57 9.34
N TYR A 132 -2.15 -10.13 8.91
CA TYR A 132 -1.68 -8.77 9.18
C TYR A 132 -2.16 -7.74 8.16
N MET A 133 -2.59 -8.16 6.97
CA MET A 133 -3.18 -7.29 5.96
C MET A 133 -4.71 -7.35 5.93
N LYS A 134 -5.37 -8.05 6.88
CA LYS A 134 -6.82 -8.25 6.90
C LYS A 134 -7.62 -6.94 6.79
N ASP A 135 -7.26 -5.95 7.58
CA ASP A 135 -7.97 -4.66 7.59
C ASP A 135 -7.72 -3.88 6.31
N ILE A 136 -6.50 -3.92 5.80
CA ILE A 136 -6.10 -3.34 4.51
C ILE A 136 -6.93 -3.95 3.38
N ILE A 137 -6.97 -5.28 3.29
CA ILE A 137 -7.76 -6.00 2.29
C ILE A 137 -9.24 -5.62 2.39
N THR A 138 -9.80 -5.65 3.60
CA THR A 138 -11.20 -5.32 3.85
C THR A 138 -11.54 -3.89 3.46
N ASN A 139 -10.66 -2.94 3.78
CA ASN A 139 -10.84 -1.54 3.45
C ASN A 139 -10.68 -1.27 1.96
N SER A 140 -9.72 -1.91 1.29
CA SER A 140 -9.55 -1.81 -0.17
C SER A 140 -10.78 -2.33 -0.92
N ARG A 141 -11.32 -3.47 -0.50
CA ARG A 141 -12.58 -4.03 -1.03
C ARG A 141 -13.77 -3.08 -0.85
N ARG A 142 -13.83 -2.36 0.27
CA ARG A 142 -14.88 -1.36 0.53
C ARG A 142 -14.64 -0.04 -0.19
N GLY A 143 -13.58 0.08 -0.99
CA GLY A 143 -13.22 1.29 -1.70
C GLY A 143 -12.73 2.42 -0.80
N LYS A 144 -12.24 2.11 0.40
CA LYS A 144 -11.78 3.08 1.41
C LYS A 144 -10.29 3.36 1.37
N ILE A 145 -9.46 2.50 0.73
CA ILE A 145 -8.04 2.73 0.57
C ILE A 145 -7.74 3.11 -0.87
N PHE A 146 -7.04 4.19 -1.03
CA PHE A 146 -6.42 4.79 -2.22
C PHE A 146 -6.89 4.20 -3.57
N ARG A 147 -8.16 4.39 -3.92
CA ARG A 147 -8.52 4.36 -5.35
C ARG A 147 -7.80 5.55 -5.98
N ASP A 148 -7.08 5.30 -7.05
CA ASP A 148 -6.71 6.39 -7.95
C ASP A 148 -7.99 6.91 -8.63
N TYR A 149 -8.75 7.68 -7.85
CA TYR A 149 -10.01 8.25 -8.29
C TYR A 149 -9.84 9.12 -9.52
N LYS A 150 -8.64 9.70 -9.73
CA LYS A 150 -8.34 10.49 -10.92
C LYS A 150 -8.33 9.62 -12.15
N THR A 151 -7.59 8.52 -12.14
CA THR A 151 -7.55 7.55 -13.24
C THR A 151 -8.92 6.91 -13.45
N HIS A 152 -9.60 6.52 -12.39
CA HIS A 152 -10.93 5.93 -12.49
C HIS A 152 -11.97 6.91 -13.09
N LEU A 153 -11.96 8.18 -12.66
CA LEU A 153 -12.81 9.22 -13.24
C LEU A 153 -12.50 9.41 -14.73
N GLN A 154 -11.21 9.40 -15.09
CA GLN A 154 -10.79 9.50 -16.48
C GLN A 154 -11.32 8.34 -17.32
N GLU A 155 -11.18 7.11 -16.85
CA GLU A 155 -11.69 5.91 -17.53
C GLU A 155 -13.22 5.97 -17.72
N VAL A 156 -13.97 6.32 -16.67
CA VAL A 156 -15.44 6.42 -16.71
C VAL A 156 -15.88 7.50 -17.69
N LEU A 157 -15.22 8.64 -17.72
CA LEU A 157 -15.60 9.73 -18.63
C LEU A 157 -15.20 9.43 -20.07
N GLN A 158 -13.99 8.90 -20.29
CA GLN A 158 -13.50 8.52 -21.63
C GLN A 158 -14.26 7.36 -22.26
N SER A 159 -14.84 6.46 -21.45
CA SER A 159 -15.72 5.39 -21.97
C SER A 159 -16.98 5.93 -22.70
N LYS A 160 -17.34 7.20 -22.46
CA LYS A 160 -18.48 7.90 -23.07
C LYS A 160 -18.09 8.79 -24.26
N GLY A 161 -16.81 8.85 -24.62
CA GLY A 161 -16.25 9.64 -25.72
C GLY A 161 -14.99 10.41 -25.32
N GLU A 162 -14.42 11.15 -26.30
CA GLU A 162 -13.32 12.06 -26.00
C GLU A 162 -13.81 13.23 -25.15
N VAL A 163 -13.20 13.41 -23.96
CA VAL A 163 -13.54 14.47 -23.00
C VAL A 163 -12.27 15.13 -22.47
N ASN A 164 -12.33 16.42 -22.24
CA ASN A 164 -11.25 17.18 -21.61
C ASN A 164 -11.51 17.31 -20.11
N ILE A 165 -10.74 16.56 -19.30
CA ILE A 165 -10.84 16.58 -17.84
C ILE A 165 -9.77 17.52 -17.30
N TRP A 166 -10.17 18.43 -16.43
CA TRP A 166 -9.28 19.41 -15.84
C TRP A 166 -9.42 19.46 -14.32
N TYR A 167 -8.32 19.85 -13.66
CA TYR A 167 -8.24 20.09 -12.21
C TYR A 167 -7.77 21.51 -11.99
N LYS A 168 -8.40 22.23 -11.07
CA LYS A 168 -8.06 23.62 -10.75
C LYS A 168 -7.98 23.81 -9.24
N LEU A 169 -6.90 24.42 -8.78
CA LEU A 169 -6.79 24.91 -7.42
C LEU A 169 -7.73 26.10 -7.22
N ILE A 170 -8.64 25.99 -6.26
CA ILE A 170 -9.63 27.04 -5.96
C ILE A 170 -9.20 27.85 -4.74
N ASP A 171 -8.64 27.20 -3.72
CA ASP A 171 -8.30 27.84 -2.48
C ASP A 171 -7.17 27.11 -1.73
N GLU A 172 -6.39 27.87 -0.95
CA GLU A 172 -5.38 27.34 -0.01
C GLU A 172 -5.67 27.96 1.36
N LYS A 173 -5.94 27.11 2.35
CA LYS A 173 -6.33 27.53 3.70
C LYS A 173 -5.36 27.04 4.76
N GLY A 174 -5.20 27.80 5.84
CA GLY A 174 -4.41 27.42 7.00
C GLY A 174 -2.97 27.86 6.96
N PRO A 175 -2.26 27.74 8.11
CA PRO A 175 -0.85 28.09 8.23
C PRO A 175 0.04 27.07 7.49
N ASP A 176 1.26 27.46 7.15
CA ASP A 176 2.17 26.66 6.32
C ASP A 176 2.40 25.24 6.83
N HIS A 177 2.39 25.02 8.16
CA HIS A 177 2.58 23.71 8.78
C HIS A 177 1.30 22.85 8.83
N ASN A 178 0.13 23.42 8.45
CA ASN A 178 -1.15 22.70 8.38
C ASN A 178 -2.01 23.25 7.24
N LYS A 179 -1.41 23.38 6.07
CA LYS A 179 -2.05 23.94 4.89
C LYS A 179 -3.03 22.93 4.30
N LYS A 180 -4.22 23.42 3.93
CA LYS A 180 -5.24 22.66 3.24
C LYS A 180 -5.45 23.23 1.85
N PHE A 181 -5.57 22.37 0.88
CA PHE A 181 -5.78 22.70 -0.53
C PHE A 181 -7.20 22.32 -0.93
N VAL A 182 -7.86 23.22 -1.65
CA VAL A 182 -9.19 22.96 -2.22
C VAL A 182 -9.04 22.86 -3.73
N MET A 183 -9.31 21.68 -4.29
CA MET A 183 -9.27 21.41 -5.71
C MET A 183 -10.67 21.22 -6.27
N GLN A 184 -10.85 21.65 -7.50
CA GLN A 184 -12.05 21.47 -8.29
C GLN A 184 -11.71 20.57 -9.49
N VAL A 185 -12.59 19.63 -9.83
CA VAL A 185 -12.51 18.85 -11.05
C VAL A 185 -13.70 19.17 -11.94
N GLY A 186 -13.44 19.23 -13.24
CA GLY A 186 -14.46 19.43 -14.25
C GLY A 186 -14.17 18.68 -15.54
N MET A 187 -15.17 18.64 -16.39
CA MET A 187 -15.13 18.06 -17.73
C MET A 187 -15.69 19.11 -18.68
N ASP A 188 -14.91 19.48 -19.68
CA ASP A 188 -15.22 20.57 -20.61
C ASP A 188 -15.62 21.86 -19.87
N ASN A 189 -16.87 22.33 -19.98
CA ASN A 189 -17.38 23.51 -19.27
C ASN A 189 -18.17 23.16 -17.99
N LYS A 190 -18.25 21.89 -17.59
CA LYS A 190 -19.05 21.44 -16.45
C LYS A 190 -18.17 21.09 -15.25
N ILE A 191 -18.49 21.65 -14.08
CA ILE A 191 -17.90 21.28 -12.82
C ILE A 191 -18.52 19.95 -12.36
N LEU A 192 -17.67 19.00 -11.97
CA LEU A 192 -18.09 17.67 -11.51
C LEU A 192 -17.96 17.48 -10.00
N GLY A 193 -16.96 18.13 -9.37
CA GLY A 193 -16.75 17.95 -7.94
C GLY A 193 -15.68 18.88 -7.34
N PHE A 194 -15.62 18.88 -6.01
CA PHE A 194 -14.63 19.62 -5.20
C PHE A 194 -14.01 18.67 -4.18
N GLY A 195 -12.72 18.85 -3.89
CA GLY A 195 -12.01 18.09 -2.88
C GLY A 195 -11.11 18.95 -2.02
N GLU A 196 -10.99 18.60 -0.75
CA GLU A 196 -10.06 19.21 0.20
C GLU A 196 -9.07 18.16 0.68
N GLY A 197 -7.79 18.53 0.82
CA GLY A 197 -6.73 17.64 1.29
C GLY A 197 -5.52 18.40 1.83
N LYS A 198 -4.61 17.70 2.47
CA LYS A 198 -3.36 18.25 3.01
C LYS A 198 -2.29 18.51 1.94
N SER A 199 -2.50 17.98 0.74
CA SER A 199 -1.71 18.24 -0.45
C SER A 199 -2.61 18.45 -1.67
N LYS A 200 -2.10 19.07 -2.72
CA LYS A 200 -2.84 19.23 -3.98
C LYS A 200 -3.26 17.87 -4.55
N LYS A 201 -2.34 16.88 -4.52
CA LYS A 201 -2.62 15.50 -4.98
C LYS A 201 -3.76 14.85 -4.20
N GLU A 202 -3.78 14.97 -2.88
CA GLU A 202 -4.85 14.45 -2.05
C GLU A 202 -6.20 15.15 -2.34
N ALA A 203 -6.19 16.47 -2.43
CA ALA A 203 -7.40 17.25 -2.77
C ALA A 203 -7.95 16.91 -4.16
N GLU A 204 -7.08 16.65 -5.15
CA GLU A 204 -7.47 16.17 -6.47
C GLU A 204 -8.15 14.79 -6.42
N GLN A 205 -7.62 13.85 -5.65
CA GLN A 205 -8.21 12.53 -5.46
C GLN A 205 -9.61 12.61 -4.82
N VAL A 206 -9.75 13.47 -3.78
CA VAL A 206 -11.05 13.72 -3.14
C VAL A 206 -12.04 14.37 -4.09
N ALA A 207 -11.59 15.31 -4.94
CA ALA A 207 -12.44 15.94 -5.94
C ALA A 207 -12.92 14.92 -7.00
N ALA A 208 -12.02 14.06 -7.48
CA ALA A 208 -12.34 13.00 -8.41
C ALA A 208 -13.33 11.99 -7.84
N ARG A 209 -13.15 11.59 -6.58
CA ARG A 209 -14.09 10.71 -5.87
C ARG A 209 -15.50 11.29 -5.85
N LYS A 210 -15.66 12.55 -5.41
CA LYS A 210 -16.96 13.20 -5.36
C LYS A 210 -17.59 13.37 -6.75
N ALA A 211 -16.76 13.57 -7.78
CA ALA A 211 -17.25 13.60 -9.15
C ALA A 211 -17.81 12.25 -9.59
N LEU A 212 -17.14 11.14 -9.24
CA LEU A 212 -17.63 9.78 -9.51
C LEU A 212 -18.95 9.51 -8.77
N ASP A 213 -19.03 9.85 -7.48
CA ASP A 213 -20.26 9.69 -6.68
C ASP A 213 -21.47 10.45 -7.27
N ASN A 214 -21.23 11.50 -8.05
CA ASN A 214 -22.28 12.30 -8.72
C ASN A 214 -22.63 11.80 -10.14
N ILE A 215 -21.83 10.91 -10.74
CA ILE A 215 -21.98 10.47 -12.13
C ILE A 215 -22.57 9.05 -12.21
N ILE A 216 -22.36 8.26 -11.16
CA ILE A 216 -22.85 6.89 -10.99
C ILE A 216 -24.12 6.92 -10.14
#